data_428c4c72539eae4c5d1a49d2dd198321
#
_entry.id   428c4c72539eae4c5d1a49d2dd198321
#
_cell.length_a   1.000
_cell.length_b   1.000
_cell.length_c   1.000
_cell.angle_alpha   90.00
_cell.angle_beta   90.00
_cell.angle_gamma   90.00
#
_symmetry.space_group_name_H-M   'P 1'
#
loop_
_entity.id
_entity.type
_entity.pdbx_description
1 polymer ?
#
loop_
_entity_poly.entity_id
_entity_poly.type
_entity_poly.pdbx_seq_one_letter_code
_entity_poly.pdbx_strand_id
1 'polypeptide(L)'
;MVVSKTMPKHTEVDLVHIEDLKSSGGLQEQTLKRRKKFADEFDAYALSSLDLSLEDLIYEAENGDVSKFQTTLMQFFGTMRVTSKKPDGSSVDVVPKRNTIDVIKSHLKVHILEKTKNKIDITSGGLFPEFSKFMKVFAREVKSLGRGDTKHHQPLDEESLKKIYSLGADVCAVLEARISDKTKLQDAVSRLPQQYHGSYHYLLQSIVQFVLTMFDVRRG
;
A
#
# COMPACT_ATOMS: atom_id res chain seq x y z
N MET A 1 26.60 43.74 -5.67
CA MET A 1 25.27 43.47 -6.26
C MET A 1 24.48 42.65 -5.25
N VAL A 2 23.56 43.29 -4.52
CA VAL A 2 22.72 42.61 -3.51
C VAL A 2 21.48 42.11 -4.25
N VAL A 3 21.38 40.76 -4.40
CA VAL A 3 20.18 40.14 -4.96
C VAL A 3 19.11 40.16 -3.88
N SER A 4 18.18 41.10 -4.01
CA SER A 4 16.98 41.13 -3.18
C SER A 4 16.13 39.90 -3.45
N LYS A 5 16.10 38.95 -2.51
CA LYS A 5 15.17 37.81 -2.50
C LYS A 5 13.79 38.38 -2.20
N THR A 6 12.98 38.60 -3.22
CA THR A 6 11.55 38.88 -3.06
C THR A 6 10.88 37.65 -2.43
N MET A 7 10.38 37.82 -1.20
CA MET A 7 9.52 36.79 -0.57
C MET A 7 8.24 36.60 -1.40
N PRO A 8 7.78 35.36 -1.58
CA PRO A 8 6.51 35.10 -2.25
C PRO A 8 5.37 35.78 -1.46
N LYS A 9 4.51 36.52 -2.16
CA LYS A 9 3.31 37.09 -1.58
C LYS A 9 2.27 35.99 -1.40
N HIS A 10 1.87 35.74 -0.19
CA HIS A 10 0.73 34.88 0.11
C HIS A 10 -0.57 35.60 -0.30
N THR A 11 -1.41 34.93 -1.09
CA THR A 11 -2.72 35.43 -1.51
C THR A 11 -3.80 34.90 -0.59
N GLU A 12 -4.96 35.57 -0.53
CA GLU A 12 -6.11 35.14 0.27
C GLU A 12 -6.60 33.71 -0.11
N VAL A 13 -6.42 33.33 -1.36
CA VAL A 13 -6.70 31.98 -1.87
C VAL A 13 -5.82 30.90 -1.20
N ASP A 14 -4.58 31.24 -0.86
CA ASP A 14 -3.67 30.31 -0.19
C ASP A 14 -4.12 30.00 1.24
N LEU A 15 -4.76 30.95 1.93
CA LEU A 15 -5.27 30.76 3.28
C LEU A 15 -6.48 29.82 3.31
N VAL A 16 -7.42 29.97 2.38
CA VAL A 16 -8.57 29.09 2.23
C VAL A 16 -8.11 27.66 1.92
N HIS A 17 -7.13 27.52 1.01
CA HIS A 17 -6.55 26.22 0.69
C HIS A 17 -5.84 25.57 1.89
N ILE A 18 -5.17 26.37 2.73
CA ILE A 18 -4.53 25.86 3.97
C ILE A 18 -5.59 25.41 4.98
N GLU A 19 -6.71 26.11 5.12
CA GLU A 19 -7.81 25.70 5.99
C GLU A 19 -8.48 24.42 5.50
N ASP A 20 -8.71 24.29 4.21
CA ASP A 20 -9.21 23.06 3.59
C ASP A 20 -8.25 21.88 3.79
N LEU A 21 -6.95 22.10 3.64
CA LEU A 21 -5.92 21.10 3.91
C LEU A 21 -5.88 20.69 5.39
N LYS A 22 -6.10 21.63 6.32
CA LYS A 22 -6.19 21.34 7.74
C LYS A 22 -7.45 20.56 8.09
N SER A 23 -8.60 20.94 7.54
CA SER A 23 -9.89 20.29 7.79
C SER A 23 -9.95 18.89 7.21
N SER A 24 -9.34 18.67 6.04
CA SER A 24 -9.24 17.36 5.37
C SER A 24 -8.06 16.51 5.87
N GLY A 25 -7.20 17.04 6.75
CA GLY A 25 -5.96 16.40 7.15
C GLY A 25 -4.98 16.17 5.98
N GLY A 26 -5.09 16.98 4.91
CA GLY A 26 -4.29 16.85 3.68
C GLY A 26 -4.65 15.63 2.83
N LEU A 27 -5.74 14.94 3.14
CA LEU A 27 -6.18 13.75 2.42
C LEU A 27 -6.93 14.11 1.14
N GLN A 28 -6.68 13.35 0.07
CA GLN A 28 -7.47 13.48 -1.14
C GLN A 28 -8.94 13.11 -0.88
N GLU A 29 -9.86 13.82 -1.51
CA GLU A 29 -11.32 13.61 -1.39
C GLU A 29 -11.73 12.14 -1.58
N GLN A 30 -11.08 11.43 -2.50
CA GLN A 30 -11.30 10.00 -2.71
C GLN A 30 -10.99 9.14 -1.48
N THR A 31 -9.98 9.50 -0.70
CA THR A 31 -9.61 8.78 0.53
C THR A 31 -10.68 8.98 1.60
N LEU A 32 -11.19 10.22 1.73
CA LEU A 32 -12.29 10.53 2.65
C LEU A 32 -13.57 9.79 2.27
N LYS A 33 -13.93 9.77 0.99
CA LYS A 33 -15.08 9.01 0.47
C LYS A 33 -14.95 7.50 0.76
N ARG A 34 -13.77 6.93 0.54
CA ARG A 34 -13.52 5.51 0.85
C ARG A 34 -13.63 5.23 2.35
N ARG A 35 -13.10 6.10 3.19
CA ARG A 35 -13.17 5.96 4.65
C ARG A 35 -14.62 5.96 5.11
N LYS A 36 -15.42 6.93 4.66
CA LYS A 36 -16.84 7.00 4.96
C LYS A 36 -17.57 5.74 4.47
N LYS A 37 -17.35 5.32 3.23
CA LYS A 37 -17.96 4.12 2.66
C LYS A 37 -17.75 2.89 3.54
N PHE A 38 -16.51 2.63 3.99
CA PHE A 38 -16.23 1.45 4.83
C PHE A 38 -16.82 1.56 6.23
N ALA A 39 -16.94 2.78 6.77
CA ALA A 39 -17.63 3.01 8.01
C ALA A 39 -19.14 2.76 7.87
N ASP A 40 -19.74 3.25 6.80
CA ASP A 40 -21.17 3.02 6.48
C ASP A 40 -21.46 1.52 6.23
N GLU A 41 -20.55 0.79 5.56
CA GLU A 41 -20.67 -0.66 5.36
C GLU A 41 -20.59 -1.44 6.69
N PHE A 42 -19.70 -1.03 7.59
CA PHE A 42 -19.60 -1.65 8.91
C PHE A 42 -20.82 -1.34 9.78
N ASP A 43 -21.30 -0.10 9.75
CA ASP A 43 -22.49 0.32 10.48
C ASP A 43 -23.75 -0.46 10.02
N ALA A 44 -23.95 -0.56 8.70
CA ALA A 44 -25.02 -1.37 8.12
C ALA A 44 -24.94 -2.84 8.53
N TYR A 45 -23.71 -3.40 8.60
CA TYR A 45 -23.50 -4.76 9.07
C TYR A 45 -23.87 -4.92 10.55
N ALA A 46 -23.44 -4.01 11.41
CA ALA A 46 -23.70 -4.03 12.84
C ALA A 46 -25.20 -3.93 13.11
N LEU A 47 -25.90 -3.00 12.45
CA LEU A 47 -27.35 -2.86 12.52
C LEU A 47 -28.09 -4.14 12.10
N SER A 48 -27.66 -4.75 10.99
CA SER A 48 -28.31 -5.97 10.48
C SER A 48 -28.07 -7.21 11.35
N SER A 49 -26.94 -7.27 12.04
CA SER A 49 -26.50 -8.46 12.78
C SER A 49 -26.84 -8.39 14.28
N LEU A 50 -26.83 -7.21 14.86
CA LEU A 50 -26.95 -7.00 16.31
C LEU A 50 -28.01 -5.98 16.71
N ASP A 51 -28.63 -5.32 15.75
CA ASP A 51 -29.53 -4.16 15.97
C ASP A 51 -28.84 -3.01 16.74
N LEU A 52 -27.53 -2.86 16.54
CA LEU A 52 -26.68 -1.83 17.15
C LEU A 52 -25.96 -1.04 16.05
N SER A 53 -25.96 0.28 16.18
CA SER A 53 -25.18 1.15 15.31
C SER A 53 -23.69 1.15 15.70
N LEU A 54 -22.83 1.64 14.80
CA LEU A 54 -21.42 1.89 15.13
C LEU A 54 -21.29 2.86 16.32
N GLU A 55 -22.21 3.81 16.45
CA GLU A 55 -22.20 4.77 17.56
C GLU A 55 -22.54 4.09 18.90
N ASP A 56 -23.49 3.14 18.91
CA ASP A 56 -23.79 2.35 20.09
C ASP A 56 -22.60 1.49 20.52
N LEU A 57 -21.93 0.84 19.55
CA LEU A 57 -20.72 0.04 19.82
C LEU A 57 -19.58 0.90 20.37
N ILE A 58 -19.40 2.11 19.85
CA ILE A 58 -18.42 3.08 20.38
C ILE A 58 -18.78 3.49 21.79
N TYR A 59 -20.05 3.79 22.04
CA TYR A 59 -20.53 4.19 23.37
C TYR A 59 -20.29 3.08 24.41
N GLU A 60 -20.63 1.83 24.09
CA GLU A 60 -20.36 0.69 24.98
C GLU A 60 -18.85 0.53 25.24
N ALA A 61 -18.01 0.66 24.20
CA ALA A 61 -16.56 0.55 24.33
C ALA A 61 -15.95 1.69 25.18
N GLU A 62 -16.47 2.92 25.08
CA GLU A 62 -16.05 4.05 25.93
C GLU A 62 -16.44 3.82 27.42
N ASN A 63 -17.49 3.06 27.69
CA ASN A 63 -17.89 2.64 29.02
C ASN A 63 -17.20 1.36 29.52
N GLY A 64 -16.21 0.84 28.76
CA GLY A 64 -15.38 -0.29 29.16
C GLY A 64 -15.84 -1.65 28.64
N ASP A 65 -16.99 -1.77 27.97
CA ASP A 65 -17.42 -3.02 27.35
C ASP A 65 -17.11 -3.03 25.85
N VAL A 66 -15.99 -3.67 25.50
CA VAL A 66 -15.55 -3.84 24.12
C VAL A 66 -15.99 -5.17 23.50
N SER A 67 -16.66 -6.03 24.23
CA SER A 67 -16.94 -7.42 23.84
C SER A 67 -17.78 -7.51 22.59
N LYS A 68 -18.88 -6.78 22.52
CA LYS A 68 -19.75 -6.75 21.35
C LYS A 68 -19.04 -6.16 20.15
N PHE A 69 -18.29 -5.08 20.35
CA PHE A 69 -17.54 -4.44 19.30
C PHE A 69 -16.49 -5.38 18.69
N GLN A 70 -15.70 -6.09 19.53
CA GLN A 70 -14.75 -7.09 19.07
C GLN A 70 -15.43 -8.19 18.25
N THR A 71 -16.52 -8.74 18.77
CA THR A 71 -17.30 -9.79 18.12
C THR A 71 -17.80 -9.33 16.76
N THR A 72 -18.38 -8.13 16.68
CA THR A 72 -18.88 -7.55 15.43
C THR A 72 -17.77 -7.34 14.41
N LEU A 73 -16.60 -6.83 14.83
CA LEU A 73 -15.44 -6.69 13.98
C LEU A 73 -14.97 -8.04 13.42
N MET A 74 -14.86 -9.06 14.26
CA MET A 74 -14.44 -10.40 13.83
C MET A 74 -15.42 -11.01 12.83
N GLN A 75 -16.71 -10.88 13.08
CA GLN A 75 -17.77 -11.36 12.18
C GLN A 75 -17.76 -10.60 10.86
N PHE A 76 -17.69 -9.28 10.89
CA PHE A 76 -17.62 -8.43 9.70
C PHE A 76 -16.47 -8.83 8.78
N PHE A 77 -15.24 -8.92 9.31
CA PHE A 77 -14.09 -9.32 8.51
C PHE A 77 -14.15 -10.80 8.08
N GLY A 78 -14.62 -11.69 8.92
CA GLY A 78 -14.74 -13.12 8.64
C GLY A 78 -15.76 -13.45 7.55
N THR A 79 -16.87 -12.70 7.50
CA THR A 79 -17.95 -12.90 6.52
C THR A 79 -17.76 -12.08 5.24
N MET A 80 -16.81 -11.14 5.23
CA MET A 80 -16.58 -10.25 4.09
C MET A 80 -16.29 -11.04 2.80
N ARG A 81 -16.98 -10.67 1.72
CA ARG A 81 -16.78 -11.20 0.37
C ARG A 81 -16.64 -10.07 -0.62
N VAL A 82 -15.90 -10.31 -1.68
CA VAL A 82 -15.76 -9.41 -2.82
C VAL A 82 -16.06 -10.18 -4.10
N THR A 83 -16.80 -9.54 -4.98
CA THR A 83 -17.12 -10.14 -6.29
C THR A 83 -15.90 -10.07 -7.19
N SER A 84 -15.46 -11.22 -7.67
CA SER A 84 -14.35 -11.38 -8.61
C SER A 84 -14.89 -11.89 -9.95
N LYS A 85 -14.48 -11.25 -11.05
CA LYS A 85 -14.80 -11.71 -12.40
C LYS A 85 -13.84 -12.83 -12.80
N LYS A 86 -14.40 -13.92 -13.33
CA LYS A 86 -13.63 -15.01 -13.94
C LYS A 86 -13.32 -14.69 -15.40
N PRO A 87 -12.35 -15.40 -16.02
CA PRO A 87 -12.04 -15.24 -17.45
C PRO A 87 -13.21 -15.50 -18.39
N ASP A 88 -14.18 -16.33 -17.97
CA ASP A 88 -15.41 -16.64 -18.71
C ASP A 88 -16.49 -15.55 -18.59
N GLY A 89 -16.21 -14.45 -17.90
CA GLY A 89 -17.12 -13.33 -17.67
C GLY A 89 -18.10 -13.56 -16.51
N SER A 90 -18.14 -14.75 -15.90
CA SER A 90 -18.95 -15.02 -14.71
C SER A 90 -18.37 -14.32 -13.48
N SER A 91 -19.23 -14.06 -12.49
CA SER A 91 -18.82 -13.46 -11.21
C SER A 91 -18.91 -14.48 -10.10
N VAL A 92 -17.96 -14.46 -9.18
CA VAL A 92 -17.96 -15.30 -7.98
C VAL A 92 -17.56 -14.47 -6.76
N ASP A 93 -18.22 -14.73 -5.64
CA ASP A 93 -17.87 -14.10 -4.39
C ASP A 93 -16.74 -14.87 -3.71
N VAL A 94 -15.67 -14.17 -3.42
CA VAL A 94 -14.44 -14.72 -2.85
C VAL A 94 -14.01 -13.92 -1.63
N VAL A 95 -13.24 -14.56 -0.76
CA VAL A 95 -12.58 -13.86 0.35
C VAL A 95 -11.67 -12.75 -0.20
N PRO A 96 -11.71 -11.53 0.34
CA PRO A 96 -10.86 -10.44 -0.12
C PRO A 96 -9.37 -10.79 -0.03
N LYS A 97 -8.55 -10.17 -0.87
CA LYS A 97 -7.09 -10.23 -0.70
C LYS A 97 -6.67 -9.55 0.59
N ARG A 98 -5.55 -9.98 1.17
CA ARG A 98 -5.01 -9.43 2.41
C ARG A 98 -4.87 -7.91 2.37
N ASN A 99 -4.30 -7.33 1.31
CA ASN A 99 -4.17 -5.87 1.14
C ASN A 99 -5.53 -5.17 1.21
N THR A 100 -6.57 -5.75 0.62
CA THR A 100 -7.92 -5.20 0.69
C THR A 100 -8.43 -5.16 2.13
N ILE A 101 -8.22 -6.25 2.87
CA ILE A 101 -8.60 -6.35 4.29
C ILE A 101 -7.84 -5.33 5.13
N ASP A 102 -6.52 -5.20 4.92
CA ASP A 102 -5.68 -4.25 5.66
C ASP A 102 -6.05 -2.79 5.34
N VAL A 103 -6.42 -2.49 4.10
CA VAL A 103 -6.93 -1.16 3.70
C VAL A 103 -8.25 -0.85 4.40
N ILE A 104 -9.23 -1.76 4.38
CA ILE A 104 -10.53 -1.57 5.03
C ILE A 104 -10.34 -1.37 6.55
N LYS A 105 -9.54 -2.23 7.18
CA LYS A 105 -9.19 -2.14 8.60
C LYS A 105 -8.57 -0.78 8.95
N SER A 106 -7.63 -0.30 8.11
CA SER A 106 -6.97 0.99 8.32
C SER A 106 -7.96 2.15 8.22
N HIS A 107 -8.84 2.14 7.21
CA HIS A 107 -9.84 3.19 7.06
C HIS A 107 -10.85 3.20 8.21
N LEU A 108 -11.33 2.03 8.63
CA LEU A 108 -12.25 1.89 9.75
C LEU A 108 -11.59 2.35 11.07
N LYS A 109 -10.34 1.93 11.31
CA LYS A 109 -9.55 2.41 12.45
C LYS A 109 -9.52 3.93 12.52
N VAL A 110 -9.12 4.59 11.43
CA VAL A 110 -8.97 6.05 11.42
C VAL A 110 -10.32 6.73 11.64
N HIS A 111 -11.39 6.22 11.03
CA HIS A 111 -12.74 6.77 11.26
C HIS A 111 -13.16 6.69 12.74
N ILE A 112 -12.91 5.56 13.38
CA ILE A 112 -13.24 5.37 14.82
C ILE A 112 -12.36 6.27 15.70
N LEU A 113 -11.05 6.37 15.40
CA LEU A 113 -10.14 7.26 16.12
C LEU A 113 -10.59 8.72 16.05
N GLU A 114 -11.01 9.18 14.87
CA GLU A 114 -11.53 10.54 14.68
C GLU A 114 -12.81 10.77 15.50
N LYS A 115 -13.77 9.84 15.43
CA LYS A 115 -15.03 9.93 16.23
C LYS A 115 -14.79 9.90 17.74
N THR A 116 -13.84 9.13 18.20
CA THR A 116 -13.56 8.94 19.64
C THR A 116 -12.45 9.84 20.18
N LYS A 117 -12.00 10.83 19.41
CA LYS A 117 -10.88 11.71 19.77
C LYS A 117 -9.64 10.90 20.22
N ASN A 118 -9.30 9.87 19.44
CA ASN A 118 -8.17 8.95 19.65
C ASN A 118 -8.26 8.05 20.90
N LYS A 119 -9.43 7.88 21.50
CA LYS A 119 -9.58 7.00 22.67
C LYS A 119 -9.65 5.51 22.30
N ILE A 120 -10.32 5.16 21.18
CA ILE A 120 -10.56 3.77 20.78
C ILE A 120 -9.75 3.44 19.54
N ASP A 121 -8.69 2.65 19.72
CA ASP A 121 -7.90 2.06 18.61
C ASP A 121 -8.25 0.56 18.48
N ILE A 122 -9.02 0.21 17.45
CA ILE A 122 -9.42 -1.17 17.17
C ILE A 122 -8.22 -2.08 16.82
N THR A 123 -7.05 -1.54 16.57
CA THR A 123 -5.83 -2.32 16.33
C THR A 123 -4.96 -2.49 17.57
N SER A 124 -5.33 -1.85 18.67
CA SER A 124 -4.66 -1.98 19.95
C SER A 124 -4.88 -3.39 20.53
N GLY A 125 -3.81 -4.16 20.66
CA GLY A 125 -3.85 -5.49 21.26
C GLY A 125 -4.21 -5.47 22.75
N GLY A 126 -4.11 -4.32 23.42
CA GLY A 126 -4.54 -4.12 24.80
C GLY A 126 -6.05 -3.94 24.93
N LEU A 127 -6.65 -3.13 24.05
CA LEU A 127 -8.08 -2.84 24.10
C LEU A 127 -8.91 -3.90 23.34
N PHE A 128 -8.41 -4.41 22.22
CA PHE A 128 -9.07 -5.39 21.35
C PHE A 128 -8.22 -6.67 21.16
N PRO A 129 -7.93 -7.43 22.25
CA PRO A 129 -6.99 -8.56 22.19
C PRO A 129 -7.48 -9.70 21.31
N GLU A 130 -8.77 -10.01 21.35
CA GLU A 130 -9.34 -11.11 20.56
C GLU A 130 -9.41 -10.77 19.08
N PHE A 131 -9.81 -9.55 18.74
CA PHE A 131 -9.78 -9.09 17.36
C PHE A 131 -8.36 -9.09 16.80
N SER A 132 -7.37 -8.68 17.57
CA SER A 132 -5.95 -8.75 17.18
C SER A 132 -5.47 -10.18 16.93
N LYS A 133 -5.86 -11.14 17.77
CA LYS A 133 -5.58 -12.57 17.56
C LYS A 133 -6.28 -13.10 16.32
N PHE A 134 -7.57 -12.82 16.17
CA PHE A 134 -8.36 -13.19 15.01
C PHE A 134 -7.72 -12.71 13.71
N MET A 135 -7.35 -11.43 13.61
CA MET A 135 -6.74 -10.87 12.41
C MET A 135 -5.42 -11.55 12.02
N LYS A 136 -4.63 -12.01 13.01
CA LYS A 136 -3.40 -12.78 12.75
C LYS A 136 -3.71 -14.15 12.15
N VAL A 137 -4.71 -14.86 12.69
CA VAL A 137 -5.14 -16.17 12.18
C VAL A 137 -5.77 -16.02 10.80
N PHE A 138 -6.69 -15.08 10.66
CA PHE A 138 -7.38 -14.78 9.41
C PHE A 138 -6.42 -14.42 8.27
N ALA A 139 -5.39 -13.62 8.56
CA ALA A 139 -4.35 -13.31 7.57
C ALA A 139 -3.59 -14.55 7.08
N ARG A 140 -3.36 -15.54 7.94
CA ARG A 140 -2.73 -16.83 7.56
C ARG A 140 -3.67 -17.66 6.70
N GLU A 141 -4.95 -17.72 7.06
CA GLU A 141 -5.99 -18.42 6.30
C GLU A 141 -6.14 -17.81 4.89
N VAL A 142 -6.27 -16.48 4.79
CA VAL A 142 -6.32 -15.77 3.51
C VAL A 142 -5.09 -16.09 2.65
N LYS A 143 -3.91 -16.18 3.25
CA LYS A 143 -2.68 -16.57 2.56
C LYS A 143 -2.74 -18.04 2.09
N SER A 144 -3.25 -18.97 2.90
CA SER A 144 -3.37 -20.38 2.52
C SER A 144 -4.35 -20.61 1.36
N LEU A 145 -5.35 -19.73 1.23
CA LEU A 145 -6.28 -19.71 0.11
C LEU A 145 -5.70 -19.10 -1.18
N GLY A 146 -4.40 -18.81 -1.21
CA GLY A 146 -3.76 -18.13 -2.35
C GLY A 146 -4.17 -16.67 -2.53
N ARG A 147 -4.85 -16.08 -1.53
CA ARG A 147 -5.33 -14.68 -1.53
C ARG A 147 -4.42 -13.76 -0.72
N GLY A 148 -3.29 -14.26 -0.25
CA GLY A 148 -2.26 -13.46 0.37
C GLY A 148 -1.70 -12.44 -0.62
N ASP A 149 -1.04 -11.42 -0.10
CA ASP A 149 -0.17 -10.56 -0.91
C ASP A 149 1.07 -11.35 -1.26
N THR A 150 0.88 -12.28 -2.14
CA THR A 150 1.98 -12.71 -2.92
C THR A 150 2.30 -11.50 -3.83
N LYS A 151 3.22 -10.63 -3.40
CA LYS A 151 4.22 -10.21 -4.35
C LYS A 151 4.87 -11.54 -4.77
N HIS A 152 4.23 -12.25 -5.69
CA HIS A 152 4.94 -13.20 -6.48
C HIS A 152 5.99 -12.36 -7.19
N HIS A 153 7.19 -12.37 -6.63
CA HIS A 153 8.32 -12.33 -7.50
C HIS A 153 8.06 -13.54 -8.39
N GLN A 154 7.43 -13.30 -9.55
CA GLN A 154 7.44 -14.29 -10.60
C GLN A 154 8.92 -14.67 -10.68
N PRO A 155 9.28 -15.94 -10.46
CA PRO A 155 10.64 -16.34 -10.66
C PRO A 155 10.98 -15.79 -12.03
N LEU A 156 12.04 -14.95 -12.11
CA LEU A 156 12.46 -14.36 -13.35
C LEU A 156 12.66 -15.54 -14.30
N ASP A 157 11.87 -15.58 -15.36
CA ASP A 157 12.03 -16.60 -16.37
C ASP A 157 13.44 -16.48 -16.99
N GLU A 158 13.90 -17.55 -17.58
CA GLU A 158 15.25 -17.61 -18.15
C GLU A 158 15.47 -16.54 -19.21
N GLU A 159 14.41 -16.15 -19.94
CA GLU A 159 14.48 -15.11 -20.96
C GLU A 159 14.67 -13.72 -20.32
N SER A 160 13.96 -13.43 -19.25
CA SER A 160 14.15 -12.20 -18.50
C SER A 160 15.53 -12.10 -17.88
N LEU A 161 16.07 -13.21 -17.36
CA LEU A 161 17.44 -13.27 -16.85
C LEU A 161 18.45 -13.01 -17.96
N LYS A 162 18.30 -13.65 -19.12
CA LYS A 162 19.18 -13.41 -20.29
C LYS A 162 19.17 -11.94 -20.73
N LYS A 163 17.99 -11.30 -20.75
CA LYS A 163 17.85 -9.86 -21.05
C LYS A 163 18.60 -8.98 -20.04
N ILE A 164 18.51 -9.31 -18.74
CA ILE A 164 19.21 -8.57 -17.68
C ILE A 164 20.73 -8.75 -17.82
N TYR A 165 21.22 -9.96 -18.08
CA TYR A 165 22.64 -10.21 -18.29
C TYR A 165 23.17 -9.51 -19.54
N SER A 166 22.44 -9.57 -20.67
CA SER A 166 22.81 -8.86 -21.90
C SER A 166 22.90 -7.35 -21.64
N LEU A 167 21.91 -6.77 -21.00
CA LEU A 167 21.91 -5.35 -20.65
C LEU A 167 23.07 -4.99 -19.71
N GLY A 168 23.41 -5.87 -18.77
CA GLY A 168 24.56 -5.72 -17.89
C GLY A 168 25.88 -5.70 -18.66
N ALA A 169 26.04 -6.58 -19.64
CA ALA A 169 27.23 -6.62 -20.51
C ALA A 169 27.35 -5.34 -21.35
N ASP A 170 26.23 -4.84 -21.90
CA ASP A 170 26.23 -3.58 -22.66
C ASP A 170 26.61 -2.37 -21.79
N VAL A 171 26.15 -2.33 -20.55
CA VAL A 171 26.52 -1.27 -19.60
C VAL A 171 28.00 -1.36 -19.22
N CYS A 172 28.55 -2.56 -19.02
CA CYS A 172 29.98 -2.75 -18.79
C CYS A 172 30.82 -2.26 -19.97
N ALA A 173 30.40 -2.57 -21.20
CA ALA A 173 31.07 -2.09 -22.43
C ALA A 173 31.10 -0.56 -22.51
N VAL A 174 30.02 0.12 -22.11
CA VAL A 174 29.97 1.60 -22.00
C VAL A 174 31.00 2.12 -21.01
N LEU A 175 31.13 1.49 -19.85
CA LEU A 175 32.07 1.90 -18.80
C LEU A 175 33.50 1.67 -19.23
N GLU A 176 33.81 0.52 -19.83
CA GLU A 176 35.13 0.21 -20.39
C GLU A 176 35.52 1.20 -21.50
N ALA A 177 34.63 1.49 -22.44
CA ALA A 177 34.85 2.48 -23.48
C ALA A 177 35.08 3.89 -22.92
N ARG A 178 34.37 4.26 -21.83
CA ARG A 178 34.56 5.56 -21.17
C ARG A 178 35.94 5.69 -20.55
N ILE A 179 36.51 4.60 -20.04
CA ILE A 179 37.82 4.57 -19.39
C ILE A 179 38.94 4.49 -20.40
N SER A 180 38.80 3.62 -21.42
CA SER A 180 39.86 3.24 -22.34
C SER A 180 39.89 4.06 -23.63
N ASP A 181 38.73 4.37 -24.21
CA ASP A 181 38.63 5.02 -25.51
C ASP A 181 37.30 5.76 -25.68
N LYS A 182 37.39 7.11 -25.66
CA LYS A 182 36.20 7.98 -25.83
C LYS A 182 35.56 7.86 -27.21
N THR A 183 36.30 7.39 -28.24
CA THR A 183 35.74 7.23 -29.59
C THR A 183 34.77 6.06 -29.66
N LYS A 184 35.00 5.02 -28.87
CA LYS A 184 34.13 3.84 -28.77
C LYS A 184 32.91 4.05 -27.85
N LEU A 185 32.91 5.13 -27.05
CA LEU A 185 31.83 5.39 -26.10
C LEU A 185 30.49 5.59 -26.80
N GLN A 186 30.48 6.29 -27.94
CA GLN A 186 29.26 6.57 -28.66
C GLN A 186 28.62 5.31 -29.25
N ASP A 187 29.46 4.41 -29.78
CA ASP A 187 29.03 3.11 -30.28
C ASP A 187 28.49 2.20 -29.14
N ALA A 188 29.21 2.19 -28.01
CA ALA A 188 28.76 1.42 -26.84
C ALA A 188 27.44 1.93 -26.29
N VAL A 189 27.26 3.25 -26.18
CA VAL A 189 25.99 3.86 -25.71
C VAL A 189 24.85 3.57 -26.69
N SER A 190 25.10 3.54 -27.98
CA SER A 190 24.07 3.26 -28.99
C SER A 190 23.45 1.86 -28.88
N ARG A 191 24.17 0.90 -28.27
CA ARG A 191 23.68 -0.46 -28.02
C ARG A 191 22.67 -0.53 -26.86
N LEU A 192 22.69 0.44 -25.95
CA LEU A 192 21.70 0.53 -24.87
C LEU A 192 20.35 0.98 -25.43
N PRO A 193 19.22 0.51 -24.83
CA PRO A 193 17.91 1.07 -25.12
C PRO A 193 17.92 2.60 -24.95
N GLN A 194 17.27 3.33 -25.86
CA GLN A 194 17.34 4.79 -25.95
C GLN A 194 17.02 5.51 -24.65
N GLN A 195 16.11 4.95 -23.86
CA GLN A 195 15.73 5.46 -22.55
C GLN A 195 16.86 5.52 -21.53
N TYR A 196 17.96 4.79 -21.73
CA TYR A 196 19.10 4.72 -20.82
C TYR A 196 20.34 5.50 -21.28
N HIS A 197 20.30 6.12 -22.47
CA HIS A 197 21.47 6.84 -23.02
C HIS A 197 21.99 7.95 -22.11
N GLY A 198 21.10 8.64 -21.36
CA GLY A 198 21.49 9.69 -20.41
C GLY A 198 21.60 9.22 -18.94
N SER A 199 21.23 7.98 -18.64
CA SER A 199 21.07 7.49 -17.26
C SER A 199 21.70 6.10 -17.00
N TYR A 200 22.67 5.68 -17.80
CA TYR A 200 23.30 4.36 -17.69
C TYR A 200 23.96 4.10 -16.32
N HIS A 201 24.35 5.13 -15.57
CA HIS A 201 24.84 4.98 -14.20
C HIS A 201 23.77 4.44 -13.25
N TYR A 202 22.55 4.95 -13.36
CA TYR A 202 21.43 4.46 -12.56
C TYR A 202 21.04 3.04 -12.92
N LEU A 203 21.13 2.71 -14.22
CA LEU A 203 20.90 1.36 -14.73
C LEU A 203 21.93 0.39 -14.14
N LEU A 204 23.22 0.75 -14.16
CA LEU A 204 24.29 -0.07 -13.56
C LEU A 204 24.03 -0.28 -12.06
N GLN A 205 23.73 0.79 -11.31
CA GLN A 205 23.45 0.71 -9.89
C GLN A 205 22.28 -0.24 -9.62
N SER A 206 21.21 -0.17 -10.42
CA SER A 206 20.04 -1.05 -10.30
C SER A 206 20.39 -2.51 -10.59
N ILE A 207 21.22 -2.78 -11.62
CA ILE A 207 21.69 -4.13 -11.97
C ILE A 207 22.56 -4.70 -10.84
N VAL A 208 23.52 -3.92 -10.32
CA VAL A 208 24.39 -4.34 -9.21
C VAL A 208 23.56 -4.64 -7.96
N GLN A 209 22.63 -3.76 -7.62
CA GLN A 209 21.74 -3.96 -6.46
C GLN A 209 20.87 -5.21 -6.64
N PHE A 210 20.35 -5.45 -7.85
CA PHE A 210 19.58 -6.65 -8.16
C PHE A 210 20.44 -7.91 -7.99
N VAL A 211 21.65 -7.94 -8.54
CA VAL A 211 22.59 -9.07 -8.44
C VAL A 211 22.92 -9.35 -6.97
N LEU A 212 23.28 -8.31 -6.19
CA LEU A 212 23.58 -8.45 -4.76
C LEU A 212 22.38 -9.02 -3.99
N THR A 213 21.16 -8.51 -4.25
CA THR A 213 19.95 -9.03 -3.62
C THR A 213 19.71 -10.51 -3.94
N MET A 214 19.98 -10.93 -5.16
CA MET A 214 19.86 -12.34 -5.57
C MET A 214 20.88 -13.24 -4.86
N PHE A 215 22.08 -12.74 -4.57
CA PHE A 215 23.10 -13.49 -3.82
C PHE A 215 22.79 -13.55 -2.31
N ASP A 216 22.27 -12.47 -1.72
CA ASP A 216 21.91 -12.45 -0.30
C ASP A 216 20.71 -13.36 0.01
N VAL A 217 19.74 -13.45 -0.89
CA VAL A 217 18.59 -14.37 -0.74
C VAL A 217 19.01 -15.86 -0.78
N ARG A 218 20.16 -16.19 -1.38
CA ARG A 218 20.69 -17.57 -1.42
C ARG A 218 21.50 -17.95 -0.19
N ARG A 219 21.84 -17.01 0.70
CA ARG A 219 22.59 -17.28 1.94
C ARG A 219 21.73 -17.41 3.19
N GLY A 220 20.43 -17.21 3.13
CA GLY A 220 19.41 -17.46 4.15
C GLY A 220 18.60 -18.66 3.80
#